data_d19d1f01788a7ff4126de8b7eeadb880
#
_entry.id   d19d1f01788a7ff4126de8b7eeadb880
#
_cell.length_a   1.000
_cell.length_b   1.000
_cell.length_c   1.000
_cell.angle_alpha   90.00
_cell.angle_beta   90.00
_cell.angle_gamma   90.00
#
_symmetry.space_group_name_H-M   'P 1'
#
loop_
_entity.id
_entity.type
_entity.pdbx_description
1 polymer ?
#
loop_
_entity_poly.entity_id
_entity_poly.type
_entity_poly.pdbx_seq_one_letter_code
_entity_poly.pdbx_strand_id
1 'polypeptide(L)'
;IQAPPLPTPIPTSTPVPTPLPQPTPQPVLQFSADSTVIQQGECTTLRWDVQNIQAVWVYPVGQPYSQFPVTGQGSQQVCPQQTTTYEMRVLLRDGTVHMQQITIQVQNPTNPLANTGWVATSLYGGALLPNAIPNLFFDDNGQVSAFGGCNNFSGPYQVSAELINIGPLFGTQMACADDIT
;
A
#
# COMPACT_ATOMS: atom_id res chain seq x y z
N ILE A 1 74.88 62.69 38.19
CA ILE A 1 74.69 61.29 37.82
C ILE A 1 73.22 61.11 37.64
N GLN A 2 72.78 60.96 36.37
CA GLN A 2 71.39 60.83 35.97
C GLN A 2 71.08 59.32 35.85
N ALA A 3 70.04 58.81 36.55
CA ALA A 3 69.61 57.41 36.47
C ALA A 3 69.02 57.10 35.08
N PRO A 4 69.19 55.88 34.55
CA PRO A 4 68.60 55.49 33.27
C PRO A 4 67.09 55.35 33.40
N PRO A 5 66.30 55.62 32.31
CA PRO A 5 64.83 55.47 32.33
C PRO A 5 64.45 54.05 32.46
N LEU A 6 63.34 53.79 33.22
CA LEU A 6 62.74 52.49 33.36
C LEU A 6 62.21 51.98 32.03
N PRO A 7 62.27 50.67 31.74
CA PRO A 7 61.73 50.10 30.53
C PRO A 7 60.21 50.18 30.56
N THR A 8 59.60 50.59 29.44
CA THR A 8 58.18 50.69 29.21
C THR A 8 57.60 49.29 29.15
N PRO A 9 56.45 48.96 29.83
CA PRO A 9 55.85 47.63 29.81
C PRO A 9 55.32 47.32 28.37
N ILE A 10 55.72 46.12 27.90
CA ILE A 10 55.22 45.57 26.63
C ILE A 10 53.75 45.25 26.74
N PRO A 11 52.84 45.69 25.85
CA PRO A 11 51.43 45.34 25.93
C PRO A 11 51.24 43.82 25.77
N THR A 12 50.67 43.19 26.81
CA THR A 12 50.29 41.78 26.75
C THR A 12 49.12 41.63 25.78
N SER A 13 49.29 40.79 24.74
CA SER A 13 48.21 40.50 23.80
C SER A 13 47.03 39.80 24.52
N THR A 14 45.86 40.43 24.45
CA THR A 14 44.62 39.85 24.96
C THR A 14 44.30 38.59 24.15
N PRO A 15 44.00 37.42 24.76
CA PRO A 15 43.65 36.23 24.01
C PRO A 15 42.35 36.49 23.23
N VAL A 16 42.39 36.20 21.92
CA VAL A 16 41.17 36.24 21.07
C VAL A 16 40.22 35.14 21.55
N PRO A 17 38.95 35.47 21.85
CA PRO A 17 38.00 34.47 22.29
C PRO A 17 37.83 33.38 21.22
N THR A 18 38.04 32.14 21.60
CA THR A 18 37.76 30.97 20.72
C THR A 18 36.26 30.97 20.38
N PRO A 19 35.87 30.92 19.09
CA PRO A 19 34.47 30.88 18.74
C PRO A 19 33.84 29.65 19.35
N LEU A 20 32.67 29.83 19.97
CA LEU A 20 31.85 28.71 20.47
C LEU A 20 31.52 27.78 19.30
N PRO A 21 31.54 26.45 19.49
CA PRO A 21 31.10 25.50 18.47
C PRO A 21 29.65 25.83 18.06
N GLN A 22 29.47 26.11 16.81
CA GLN A 22 28.14 26.36 16.22
C GLN A 22 27.36 25.06 16.34
N PRO A 23 26.08 25.06 16.82
CA PRO A 23 25.28 23.85 16.90
C PRO A 23 25.20 23.20 15.52
N THR A 24 25.54 21.92 15.45
CA THR A 24 25.40 21.12 14.23
C THR A 24 23.92 21.06 13.87
N PRO A 25 23.52 21.40 12.64
CA PRO A 25 22.11 21.33 12.25
C PRO A 25 21.59 19.90 12.43
N GLN A 26 20.48 19.77 13.14
CA GLN A 26 19.85 18.45 13.37
C GLN A 26 19.32 17.88 12.06
N PRO A 27 19.38 16.55 11.86
CA PRO A 27 18.83 15.92 10.68
C PRO A 27 17.30 16.05 10.68
N VAL A 28 16.73 16.38 9.52
CA VAL A 28 15.29 16.29 9.25
C VAL A 28 15.07 14.93 8.65
N LEU A 29 14.12 14.16 9.19
CA LEU A 29 13.80 12.82 8.75
C LEU A 29 12.27 12.71 8.64
N GLN A 30 11.74 12.94 7.44
CA GLN A 30 10.31 12.79 7.13
C GLN A 30 10.10 11.68 6.12
N PHE A 31 9.18 10.77 6.43
CA PHE A 31 8.76 9.70 5.54
C PHE A 31 7.24 9.50 5.69
N SER A 32 6.50 9.57 4.59
CA SER A 32 5.05 9.49 4.56
C SER A 32 4.54 8.79 3.30
N ALA A 33 3.27 8.42 3.30
CA ALA A 33 2.54 7.97 2.12
C ALA A 33 1.26 8.79 1.97
N ASP A 34 0.81 9.04 0.75
CA ASP A 34 -0.45 9.76 0.48
C ASP A 34 -1.66 8.95 1.00
N SER A 35 -1.60 7.61 0.91
CA SER A 35 -2.51 6.69 1.57
C SER A 35 -1.77 5.45 2.06
N THR A 36 -2.09 4.99 3.26
CA THR A 36 -1.58 3.72 3.83
C THR A 36 -2.55 2.55 3.63
N VAL A 37 -3.72 2.80 3.06
CA VAL A 37 -4.72 1.78 2.71
C VAL A 37 -5.15 2.03 1.27
N ILE A 38 -5.03 1.01 0.42
CA ILE A 38 -5.41 1.04 -0.99
C ILE A 38 -6.18 -0.23 -1.34
N GLN A 39 -6.97 -0.19 -2.41
CA GLN A 39 -7.56 -1.39 -2.99
C GLN A 39 -6.55 -2.12 -3.87
N GLN A 40 -6.72 -3.41 -4.05
CA GLN A 40 -5.88 -4.19 -4.97
C GLN A 40 -5.92 -3.58 -6.39
N GLY A 41 -4.74 -3.32 -6.95
CA GLY A 41 -4.58 -2.65 -8.25
C GLY A 41 -4.47 -1.13 -8.18
N GLU A 42 -4.71 -0.51 -7.03
CA GLU A 42 -4.48 0.92 -6.83
C GLU A 42 -3.01 1.21 -6.47
N CYS A 43 -2.65 2.49 -6.57
CA CYS A 43 -1.33 2.99 -6.26
C CYS A 43 -1.41 4.07 -5.18
N THR A 44 -0.32 4.23 -4.43
CA THR A 44 -0.10 5.36 -3.53
C THR A 44 1.28 5.97 -3.78
N THR A 45 1.54 7.15 -3.23
CA THR A 45 2.83 7.81 -3.38
C THR A 45 3.54 7.88 -2.04
N LEU A 46 4.74 7.30 -1.98
CA LEU A 46 5.67 7.51 -0.87
C LEU A 46 6.36 8.86 -1.06
N ARG A 47 6.55 9.61 0.03
CA ARG A 47 7.24 10.91 0.05
C ARG A 47 8.27 10.93 1.16
N TRP A 48 9.41 11.55 0.90
CA TRP A 48 10.46 11.75 1.91
C TRP A 48 11.12 13.11 1.75
N ASP A 49 11.53 13.67 2.89
CA ASP A 49 12.39 14.84 2.98
C ASP A 49 13.39 14.57 4.11
N VAL A 50 14.65 14.40 3.73
CA VAL A 50 15.76 14.15 4.65
C VAL A 50 16.90 15.11 4.36
N GLN A 51 17.38 15.79 5.40
CA GLN A 51 18.42 16.82 5.31
C GLN A 51 19.55 16.52 6.29
N ASN A 52 20.74 17.05 6.00
CA ASN A 52 21.95 16.87 6.79
C ASN A 52 22.38 15.41 6.95
N ILE A 53 22.20 14.63 5.88
CA ILE A 53 22.48 13.20 5.80
C ILE A 53 23.68 12.91 4.90
N GLN A 54 24.17 11.66 4.94
CA GLN A 54 25.18 11.14 4.01
C GLN A 54 24.52 10.40 2.84
N ALA A 55 23.54 9.53 3.13
CA ALA A 55 22.82 8.76 2.10
C ALA A 55 21.42 8.34 2.59
N VAL A 56 20.53 8.06 1.65
CA VAL A 56 19.18 7.57 1.91
C VAL A 56 18.73 6.54 0.87
N TRP A 57 17.97 5.57 1.31
CA TRP A 57 17.36 4.52 0.50
C TRP A 57 15.90 4.36 0.88
N VAL A 58 15.04 4.11 -0.11
CA VAL A 58 13.61 3.80 0.08
C VAL A 58 13.29 2.53 -0.70
N TYR A 59 12.86 1.48 0.00
CA TYR A 59 12.73 0.14 -0.57
C TYR A 59 11.67 -0.69 0.14
N PRO A 60 11.09 -1.72 -0.53
CA PRO A 60 10.22 -2.67 0.14
C PRO A 60 11.05 -3.59 1.05
N VAL A 61 10.58 -3.80 2.29
CA VAL A 61 11.23 -4.68 3.27
C VAL A 61 11.39 -6.10 2.68
N GLY A 62 12.59 -6.67 2.89
CA GLY A 62 12.97 -7.96 2.29
C GLY A 62 13.79 -7.84 1.01
N GLN A 63 13.92 -6.64 0.44
CA GLN A 63 14.82 -6.38 -0.68
C GLN A 63 16.15 -5.78 -0.19
N PRO A 64 17.27 -5.99 -0.90
CA PRO A 64 18.56 -5.41 -0.53
C PRO A 64 18.53 -3.87 -0.74
N TYR A 65 18.61 -3.11 0.34
CA TYR A 65 18.50 -1.64 0.32
C TYR A 65 19.46 -0.95 -0.65
N SER A 66 20.66 -1.55 -0.87
CA SER A 66 21.68 -0.98 -1.73
C SER A 66 21.28 -0.79 -3.20
N GLN A 67 20.20 -1.45 -3.63
CA GLN A 67 19.65 -1.33 -4.99
C GLN A 67 18.67 -0.16 -5.15
N PHE A 68 18.30 0.52 -4.04
CA PHE A 68 17.27 1.56 -4.02
C PHE A 68 17.78 2.90 -3.46
N PRO A 69 18.93 3.43 -3.93
CA PRO A 69 19.38 4.74 -3.49
C PRO A 69 18.44 5.82 -4.05
N VAL A 70 18.16 6.84 -3.22
CA VAL A 70 17.34 7.98 -3.60
C VAL A 70 17.99 9.29 -3.19
N THR A 71 17.50 10.42 -3.72
CA THR A 71 17.93 11.76 -3.30
C THR A 71 17.34 12.13 -1.94
N GLY A 72 17.90 13.11 -1.25
CA GLY A 72 17.44 13.54 0.08
C GLY A 72 15.99 14.01 0.13
N GLN A 73 15.42 14.44 -1.00
CA GLN A 73 14.01 14.79 -1.12
C GLN A 73 13.44 14.15 -2.38
N GLY A 74 12.24 13.60 -2.27
CA GLY A 74 11.60 12.97 -3.42
C GLY A 74 10.26 12.33 -3.11
N SER A 75 9.72 11.72 -4.16
CA SER A 75 8.51 10.92 -4.11
C SER A 75 8.59 9.76 -5.11
N GLN A 76 7.91 8.67 -4.78
CA GLN A 76 7.83 7.48 -5.63
C GLN A 76 6.42 6.89 -5.57
N GLN A 77 5.80 6.71 -6.72
CA GLN A 77 4.56 5.96 -6.81
C GLN A 77 4.84 4.46 -6.65
N VAL A 78 4.04 3.80 -5.84
CA VAL A 78 4.09 2.35 -5.59
C VAL A 78 2.70 1.76 -5.74
N CYS A 79 2.61 0.57 -6.37
CA CYS A 79 1.35 -0.14 -6.64
C CYS A 79 1.48 -1.59 -6.14
N PRO A 80 1.60 -1.82 -4.84
CA PRO A 80 1.77 -3.17 -4.30
C PRO A 80 0.50 -4.01 -4.55
N GLN A 81 0.69 -5.27 -4.91
CA GLN A 81 -0.41 -6.23 -5.14
C GLN A 81 -0.88 -6.90 -3.85
N GLN A 82 -0.12 -6.77 -2.77
CA GLN A 82 -0.41 -7.27 -1.44
C GLN A 82 0.15 -6.32 -0.39
N THR A 83 -0.34 -6.40 0.83
CA THR A 83 0.15 -5.58 1.95
C THR A 83 1.67 -5.63 2.02
N THR A 84 2.31 -4.46 1.87
CA THR A 84 3.75 -4.31 1.74
C THR A 84 4.25 -3.22 2.67
N THR A 85 5.31 -3.53 3.41
CA THR A 85 6.02 -2.55 4.24
C THR A 85 7.20 -1.98 3.46
N TYR A 86 7.27 -0.66 3.39
CA TYR A 86 8.40 0.08 2.84
C TYR A 86 9.24 0.64 3.96
N GLU A 87 10.54 0.64 3.78
CA GLU A 87 11.51 1.18 4.72
C GLU A 87 12.28 2.32 4.07
N MET A 88 12.40 3.44 4.78
CA MET A 88 13.37 4.46 4.51
C MET A 88 14.55 4.26 5.47
N ARG A 89 15.73 4.02 4.90
CA ARG A 89 17.00 3.88 5.61
C ARG A 89 17.86 5.10 5.34
N VAL A 90 18.29 5.77 6.40
CA VAL A 90 19.09 6.99 6.33
C VAL A 90 20.41 6.79 7.03
N LEU A 91 21.51 7.06 6.34
CA LEU A 91 22.85 7.13 6.91
C LEU A 91 23.17 8.60 7.23
N LEU A 92 23.33 8.91 8.49
CA LEU A 92 23.71 10.23 8.96
C LEU A 92 25.22 10.49 8.76
N ARG A 93 25.62 11.75 8.84
CA ARG A 93 27.04 12.17 8.66
C ARG A 93 27.98 11.67 9.76
N ASP A 94 27.43 11.32 10.93
CA ASP A 94 28.18 10.71 12.05
C ASP A 94 28.32 9.18 11.93
N GLY A 95 27.79 8.58 10.85
CA GLY A 95 27.77 7.15 10.62
C GLY A 95 26.57 6.41 11.25
N THR A 96 25.71 7.11 11.99
CA THR A 96 24.50 6.51 12.57
C THR A 96 23.48 6.18 11.48
N VAL A 97 22.77 5.06 11.64
CA VAL A 97 21.70 4.64 10.73
C VAL A 97 20.36 4.80 11.41
N HIS A 98 19.44 5.50 10.76
CA HIS A 98 18.03 5.60 11.14
C HIS A 98 17.15 4.87 10.14
N MET A 99 16.11 4.20 10.63
CA MET A 99 15.12 3.48 9.80
C MET A 99 13.72 3.92 10.20
N GLN A 100 12.89 4.20 9.19
CA GLN A 100 11.45 4.44 9.36
C GLN A 100 10.70 3.53 8.41
N GLN A 101 9.55 3.02 8.85
CA GLN A 101 8.76 2.08 8.06
C GLN A 101 7.33 2.58 7.91
N ILE A 102 6.76 2.32 6.73
CA ILE A 102 5.35 2.56 6.41
C ILE A 102 4.80 1.29 5.79
N THR A 103 3.70 0.79 6.33
CA THR A 103 2.99 -0.35 5.75
C THR A 103 1.82 0.16 4.91
N ILE A 104 1.83 -0.21 3.62
CA ILE A 104 0.70 0.00 2.72
C ILE A 104 -0.15 -1.27 2.78
N GLN A 105 -1.33 -1.14 3.37
CA GLN A 105 -2.32 -2.21 3.44
C GLN A 105 -3.08 -2.28 2.12
N VAL A 106 -3.04 -3.44 1.48
CA VAL A 106 -3.82 -3.72 0.27
C VAL A 106 -5.06 -4.50 0.67
N GLN A 107 -6.20 -3.89 0.44
CA GLN A 107 -7.51 -4.51 0.64
C GLN A 107 -7.95 -5.17 -0.66
N ASN A 108 -8.32 -6.42 -0.59
CA ASN A 108 -9.04 -7.04 -1.69
C ASN A 108 -10.43 -6.43 -1.77
N PRO A 109 -10.97 -6.17 -2.96
CA PRO A 109 -12.36 -5.76 -3.07
C PRO A 109 -13.22 -6.81 -2.37
N THR A 110 -14.01 -6.35 -1.40
CA THR A 110 -14.98 -7.24 -0.75
C THR A 110 -15.95 -7.71 -1.83
N ASN A 111 -15.98 -9.01 -2.07
CA ASN A 111 -16.96 -9.60 -2.96
C ASN A 111 -18.32 -9.71 -2.21
N PRO A 112 -19.27 -8.81 -2.47
CA PRO A 112 -20.54 -8.79 -1.72
C PRO A 112 -21.42 -10.00 -2.00
N LEU A 113 -21.08 -10.77 -3.05
CA LEU A 113 -21.81 -11.99 -3.42
C LEU A 113 -21.20 -13.26 -2.82
N ALA A 114 -19.97 -13.20 -2.28
CA ALA A 114 -19.32 -14.38 -1.72
C ALA A 114 -20.14 -15.02 -0.60
N ASN A 115 -20.33 -16.34 -0.70
CA ASN A 115 -21.14 -17.14 0.22
C ASN A 115 -22.62 -16.71 0.32
N THR A 116 -23.18 -16.19 -0.81
CA THR A 116 -24.62 -15.82 -0.85
C THR A 116 -25.42 -16.74 -1.77
N GLY A 117 -26.64 -17.04 -1.33
CA GLY A 117 -27.63 -17.80 -2.11
C GLY A 117 -28.80 -16.90 -2.51
N TRP A 118 -29.27 -17.04 -3.73
CA TRP A 118 -30.32 -16.24 -4.32
C TRP A 118 -31.39 -17.20 -4.91
N VAL A 119 -32.64 -16.91 -4.65
CA VAL A 119 -33.78 -17.69 -5.15
C VAL A 119 -34.64 -16.76 -6.01
N ALA A 120 -35.02 -17.22 -7.20
CA ALA A 120 -35.91 -16.44 -8.06
C ALA A 120 -37.29 -16.33 -7.40
N THR A 121 -37.89 -15.16 -7.46
CA THR A 121 -39.28 -14.91 -7.01
C THR A 121 -40.23 -14.79 -8.18
N SER A 122 -39.75 -14.44 -9.37
CA SER A 122 -40.47 -14.42 -10.65
C SER A 122 -39.47 -14.47 -11.82
N LEU A 123 -39.94 -14.93 -12.98
CA LEU A 123 -39.20 -14.83 -14.24
C LEU A 123 -40.08 -14.09 -15.26
N TYR A 124 -39.53 -13.07 -15.88
CA TYR A 124 -40.22 -12.21 -16.88
C TYR A 124 -41.60 -11.72 -16.39
N GLY A 125 -41.74 -11.51 -15.07
CA GLY A 125 -42.97 -11.08 -14.43
C GLY A 125 -44.04 -12.20 -14.25
N GLY A 126 -43.71 -13.44 -14.63
CA GLY A 126 -44.56 -14.61 -14.44
C GLY A 126 -44.32 -15.32 -13.10
N ALA A 127 -45.31 -16.08 -12.66
CA ALA A 127 -45.19 -16.96 -11.49
C ALA A 127 -44.25 -18.14 -11.80
N LEU A 128 -43.51 -18.58 -10.81
CA LEU A 128 -42.64 -19.76 -10.91
C LEU A 128 -43.41 -21.04 -10.67
N LEU A 129 -42.98 -22.11 -11.31
CA LEU A 129 -43.49 -23.45 -11.04
C LEU A 129 -42.99 -23.93 -9.65
N PRO A 130 -43.86 -24.41 -8.74
CA PRO A 130 -43.46 -24.71 -7.36
C PRO A 130 -42.32 -25.72 -7.22
N ASN A 131 -42.18 -26.62 -8.19
CA ASN A 131 -41.17 -27.70 -8.18
C ASN A 131 -39.93 -27.38 -9.03
N ALA A 132 -39.84 -26.18 -9.63
CA ALA A 132 -38.78 -25.78 -10.56
C ALA A 132 -38.32 -24.36 -10.28
N ILE A 133 -38.11 -24.01 -9.01
CA ILE A 133 -37.69 -22.66 -8.58
C ILE A 133 -36.20 -22.47 -8.85
N PRO A 134 -35.80 -21.56 -9.77
CA PRO A 134 -34.43 -21.30 -10.05
C PRO A 134 -33.71 -20.66 -8.87
N ASN A 135 -32.42 -21.01 -8.68
CA ASN A 135 -31.58 -20.44 -7.66
C ASN A 135 -30.14 -20.30 -8.12
N LEU A 136 -29.40 -19.46 -7.42
CA LEU A 136 -27.96 -19.21 -7.60
C LEU A 136 -27.29 -19.28 -6.24
N PHE A 137 -26.06 -19.81 -6.21
CA PHE A 137 -25.19 -19.74 -5.07
C PHE A 137 -23.79 -19.29 -5.53
N PHE A 138 -23.28 -18.24 -4.93
CA PHE A 138 -21.93 -17.70 -5.20
C PHE A 138 -21.01 -18.11 -4.06
N ASP A 139 -19.94 -18.85 -4.34
CA ASP A 139 -18.95 -19.19 -3.34
C ASP A 139 -17.88 -18.10 -3.19
N ASP A 140 -16.96 -18.25 -2.24
CA ASP A 140 -15.85 -17.34 -1.99
C ASP A 140 -14.65 -17.55 -2.92
N ASN A 141 -14.67 -18.64 -3.72
CA ASN A 141 -13.61 -18.97 -4.67
C ASN A 141 -13.89 -18.43 -6.09
N GLY A 142 -14.95 -17.64 -6.24
CA GLY A 142 -15.32 -17.08 -7.54
C GLY A 142 -16.06 -18.06 -8.45
N GLN A 143 -16.73 -19.08 -7.88
CA GLN A 143 -17.59 -20.00 -8.60
C GLN A 143 -19.06 -19.73 -8.29
N VAL A 144 -19.89 -19.79 -9.32
CA VAL A 144 -21.34 -19.78 -9.20
C VAL A 144 -21.91 -21.16 -9.52
N SER A 145 -22.83 -21.62 -8.69
CA SER A 145 -23.67 -22.79 -8.92
C SER A 145 -25.10 -22.32 -9.10
N ALA A 146 -25.81 -22.87 -10.07
CA ALA A 146 -27.17 -22.47 -10.40
C ALA A 146 -28.04 -23.69 -10.67
N PHE A 147 -29.31 -23.60 -10.29
CA PHE A 147 -30.34 -24.48 -10.74
C PHE A 147 -31.34 -23.69 -11.58
N GLY A 148 -31.55 -24.09 -12.81
CA GLY A 148 -32.42 -23.37 -13.78
C GLY A 148 -33.90 -23.85 -13.77
N GLY A 149 -34.27 -24.65 -12.80
CA GLY A 149 -35.62 -25.28 -12.75
C GLY A 149 -35.62 -26.76 -13.15
N CYS A 150 -34.63 -27.20 -13.95
CA CYS A 150 -34.46 -28.59 -14.36
C CYS A 150 -32.97 -28.96 -14.39
N ASN A 151 -32.16 -28.16 -15.03
CA ASN A 151 -30.72 -28.39 -15.17
C ASN A 151 -29.93 -27.57 -14.18
N ASN A 152 -28.77 -28.14 -13.76
CA ASN A 152 -27.78 -27.45 -12.94
C ASN A 152 -26.68 -26.85 -13.84
N PHE A 153 -26.19 -25.70 -13.42
CA PHE A 153 -25.13 -24.96 -14.11
C PHE A 153 -24.03 -24.57 -13.10
N SER A 154 -22.81 -24.50 -13.55
CA SER A 154 -21.71 -23.97 -12.76
C SER A 154 -20.66 -23.31 -13.64
N GLY A 155 -19.94 -22.34 -13.07
CA GLY A 155 -18.85 -21.66 -13.77
C GLY A 155 -18.28 -20.52 -12.96
N PRO A 156 -17.24 -19.85 -13.48
CA PRO A 156 -16.61 -18.76 -12.78
C PRO A 156 -17.48 -17.49 -12.78
N TYR A 157 -17.32 -16.67 -11.75
CA TYR A 157 -17.85 -15.31 -11.73
C TYR A 157 -16.80 -14.32 -11.18
N GLN A 158 -16.94 -13.06 -11.56
CA GLN A 158 -16.13 -11.95 -11.06
C GLN A 158 -17.03 -10.77 -10.74
N VAL A 159 -16.71 -10.09 -9.64
CA VAL A 159 -17.37 -8.84 -9.25
C VAL A 159 -16.34 -7.71 -9.39
N SER A 160 -16.74 -6.63 -10.05
CA SER A 160 -15.95 -5.42 -10.19
C SER A 160 -16.83 -4.21 -9.97
N ALA A 161 -16.63 -3.53 -8.84
CA ALA A 161 -17.49 -2.43 -8.39
C ALA A 161 -18.98 -2.84 -8.37
N GLU A 162 -19.80 -2.29 -9.26
CA GLU A 162 -21.25 -2.58 -9.36
C GLU A 162 -21.59 -3.60 -10.45
N LEU A 163 -20.57 -4.20 -11.07
CA LEU A 163 -20.75 -5.14 -12.18
C LEU A 163 -20.41 -6.56 -11.75
N ILE A 164 -21.24 -7.50 -12.15
CA ILE A 164 -20.96 -8.92 -12.09
C ILE A 164 -20.76 -9.45 -13.52
N ASN A 165 -19.69 -10.20 -13.71
CA ASN A 165 -19.46 -10.96 -14.94
C ASN A 165 -19.47 -12.45 -14.59
N ILE A 166 -20.41 -13.17 -15.20
CA ILE A 166 -20.50 -14.62 -15.06
C ILE A 166 -19.91 -15.22 -16.33
N GLY A 167 -18.85 -15.98 -16.20
CA GLY A 167 -18.13 -16.62 -17.31
C GLY A 167 -18.93 -17.76 -17.93
N PRO A 168 -18.34 -18.51 -18.85
CA PRO A 168 -19.06 -19.61 -19.48
C PRO A 168 -19.53 -20.62 -18.41
N LEU A 169 -20.83 -20.93 -18.43
CA LEU A 169 -21.44 -21.90 -17.55
C LEU A 169 -21.47 -23.27 -18.23
N PHE A 170 -21.11 -24.29 -17.47
CA PHE A 170 -21.28 -25.70 -17.83
C PHE A 170 -22.56 -26.21 -17.17
N GLY A 171 -23.42 -26.87 -17.93
CA GLY A 171 -24.69 -27.35 -17.42
C GLY A 171 -24.94 -28.81 -17.68
N THR A 172 -25.82 -29.44 -16.89
CA THR A 172 -26.39 -30.74 -17.18
C THR A 172 -27.34 -30.63 -18.39
N GLN A 173 -27.59 -31.74 -19.09
CA GLN A 173 -28.53 -31.82 -20.23
C GLN A 173 -29.55 -32.91 -19.91
N MET A 174 -30.32 -32.69 -18.85
CA MET A 174 -31.42 -33.60 -18.52
C MET A 174 -32.66 -33.25 -19.34
N ALA A 175 -33.42 -34.27 -19.72
CA ALA A 175 -34.75 -34.05 -20.27
C ALA A 175 -35.67 -33.48 -19.19
N CYS A 176 -36.21 -32.31 -19.41
CA CYS A 176 -37.12 -31.63 -18.50
C CYS A 176 -38.57 -32.05 -18.79
N ALA A 177 -39.44 -31.89 -17.82
CA ALA A 177 -40.87 -32.03 -18.04
C ALA A 177 -41.38 -30.92 -18.96
N ASP A 178 -42.43 -31.20 -19.75
CA ASP A 178 -42.93 -30.30 -20.79
C ASP A 178 -43.39 -28.93 -20.27
N ASP A 179 -43.72 -28.84 -18.99
CA ASP A 179 -44.11 -27.60 -18.28
C ASP A 179 -42.92 -26.73 -17.82
N ILE A 180 -41.68 -27.24 -17.98
CA ILE A 180 -40.44 -26.55 -17.58
C ILE A 180 -39.64 -26.05 -18.78
N THR A 181 -39.98 -26.41 -20.01
CA THR A 181 -39.26 -26.03 -21.22
C THR A 181 -39.75 -24.72 -21.87
#